data_74b555e2f4463c6d9738ee64e1bd8eff
#
_entry.id   74b555e2f4463c6d9738ee64e1bd8eff
#
_cell.length_a   1.000
_cell.length_b   1.000
_cell.length_c   1.000
_cell.angle_alpha   90.00
_cell.angle_beta   90.00
_cell.angle_gamma   90.00
#
_symmetry.space_group_name_H-M   'P 1'
#
loop_
_entity.id
_entity.type
_entity.pdbx_description
1 polymer ?
#
loop_
_entity_poly.entity_id
_entity_poly.type
_entity_poly.pdbx_seq_one_letter_code
_entity_poly.pdbx_strand_id
1 'polypeptide(L)'
;YAIDAETDEIREDKDNVVLGQVKIVNVAGQNLELLNVGFDLELTNALGGEGLQDYIDNVEFEANGTSYELDADGTGTIVNYSDTDLDIVLPQGTTIITVRADTLEGLEEGAKISMDLTVDNANFYVEETEDDVQVTEISPSALSFDAVEVIHSAATISDETLANVKVVKWATDLVALQFDIEAWNASYVVIDEINVHLESSGSTVDLDDDIAEVALYQGSVSESNLLDKVAGSKISAAGDVDFDWFDIEIAADATETFIVTVSTVDTTAVVDKVITAVIFNPSLDIMLEDDEWDSVSLTETNPVWAKEITVLDFGKLVLTWDVDNTDNEDSKVVLAGESEIVFSIDAKATNEEVNAETVTFALSGTLSDTGSLKNVVDTAKLYLDDTVVATADSWDMVASIVGAGTATGELTFENIDNLDFTINSAELRLEITFETSGYEKIGISISDVTVTDVTVTDAEWVDSGEDVTTLYKDDSGSAEAAALTATQSNTFEVVPVKVVASGTNEFATDDTTASITFAVDSGNNTDADGNDLSADLTDVVLHAELINSTWSIVLKNDKGETVATGSVVSLVDQDVTLTSVAWESISSGEVYTLTTNAEATFELNKDWVNYEVDTVPYSMKLQGPETLGTYASSN
;
A
#
# COMPACT_ATOMS: atom_id res chain seq x y z
N TYR A 1 56.60 -25.88 7.93
CA TYR A 1 55.31 -25.78 7.25
C TYR A 1 54.88 -24.34 7.27
N ALA A 2 54.39 -23.82 6.13
CA ALA A 2 53.72 -22.56 6.07
C ALA A 2 52.34 -22.64 6.74
N ILE A 3 51.97 -21.61 7.43
CA ILE A 3 50.62 -21.31 7.89
C ILE A 3 50.33 -19.87 7.41
N ASP A 4 49.36 -19.69 6.55
CA ASP A 4 49.01 -18.38 6.05
C ASP A 4 48.49 -17.47 7.16
N ALA A 5 48.41 -16.19 6.92
CA ALA A 5 47.83 -15.25 7.84
C ALA A 5 46.37 -15.62 8.18
N GLU A 6 45.88 -15.24 9.33
CA GLU A 6 44.49 -15.52 9.73
C GLU A 6 43.49 -14.76 8.84
N THR A 7 43.91 -13.66 8.23
CA THR A 7 43.13 -12.84 7.28
C THR A 7 43.93 -12.71 5.99
N ASP A 8 43.25 -12.86 4.85
CA ASP A 8 43.84 -12.65 3.51
C ASP A 8 43.94 -11.16 3.17
N GLU A 9 43.44 -10.27 4.04
CA GLU A 9 43.27 -8.83 3.86
C GLU A 9 43.97 -8.06 4.99
N ILE A 10 44.66 -6.98 4.61
CA ILE A 10 45.35 -6.06 5.51
C ILE A 10 45.00 -4.61 5.15
N ARG A 11 45.17 -3.70 6.10
CA ARG A 11 44.96 -2.27 5.87
C ARG A 11 46.29 -1.52 5.91
N GLU A 12 46.34 -0.33 5.30
CA GLU A 12 47.44 0.60 5.48
C GLU A 12 47.45 1.19 6.91
N ASP A 13 48.54 1.77 7.32
CA ASP A 13 48.73 2.45 8.62
C ASP A 13 48.36 1.58 9.84
N LYS A 14 48.71 0.31 9.81
CA LYS A 14 48.46 -0.66 10.88
C LYS A 14 49.72 -1.22 11.47
N ASP A 15 49.80 -1.22 12.78
CA ASP A 15 50.88 -1.84 13.55
C ASP A 15 50.69 -3.36 13.66
N ASN A 16 51.78 -4.10 13.60
CA ASN A 16 51.87 -5.50 13.93
C ASN A 16 50.98 -6.44 13.05
N VAL A 17 50.80 -6.11 11.77
CA VAL A 17 50.08 -6.93 10.82
C VAL A 17 50.78 -8.29 10.62
N VAL A 18 50.03 -9.37 10.75
CA VAL A 18 50.57 -10.75 10.55
C VAL A 18 50.64 -11.06 9.06
N LEU A 19 51.84 -11.28 8.56
CA LEU A 19 52.08 -11.67 7.17
C LEU A 19 52.06 -13.18 6.95
N GLY A 20 52.32 -13.96 8.01
CA GLY A 20 52.27 -15.43 7.96
C GLY A 20 52.95 -16.07 9.16
N GLN A 21 52.88 -17.40 9.22
CA GLN A 21 53.50 -18.17 10.33
C GLN A 21 54.28 -19.38 9.81
N VAL A 22 55.42 -19.64 10.41
CA VAL A 22 56.23 -20.84 10.15
C VAL A 22 56.08 -21.82 11.29
N LYS A 23 55.55 -22.98 11.02
CA LYS A 23 55.52 -24.09 11.96
C LYS A 23 56.75 -24.96 11.82
N ILE A 24 57.63 -24.94 12.79
CA ILE A 24 58.83 -25.79 12.88
C ILE A 24 58.50 -26.99 13.74
N VAL A 25 58.85 -28.19 13.26
CA VAL A 25 58.71 -29.43 14.04
C VAL A 25 60.07 -30.03 14.24
N ASN A 26 60.62 -29.92 15.43
CA ASN A 26 61.87 -30.51 15.80
C ASN A 26 61.69 -32.00 16.19
N VAL A 27 62.27 -32.91 15.41
CA VAL A 27 62.22 -34.37 15.60
C VAL A 27 63.61 -34.95 15.92
N ALA A 28 64.61 -34.08 16.13
CA ALA A 28 66.00 -34.50 16.29
C ALA A 28 66.33 -35.26 17.60
N GLY A 29 65.39 -35.34 18.53
CA GLY A 29 65.64 -36.01 19.84
C GLY A 29 66.39 -35.10 20.87
N GLN A 30 66.79 -33.93 20.48
CA GLN A 30 67.47 -32.91 21.30
C GLN A 30 66.93 -31.51 20.94
N ASN A 31 67.30 -30.50 21.72
CA ASN A 31 67.05 -29.12 21.36
C ASN A 31 67.94 -28.72 20.19
N LEU A 32 67.41 -27.87 19.34
CA LEU A 32 68.16 -27.23 18.26
C LEU A 32 68.23 -25.70 18.56
N GLU A 33 69.15 -25.03 17.89
CA GLU A 33 69.32 -23.59 17.99
C GLU A 33 69.17 -22.98 16.59
N LEU A 34 68.26 -22.01 16.48
CA LEU A 34 68.05 -21.24 15.26
C LEU A 34 68.97 -20.02 15.36
N LEU A 35 69.88 -19.91 14.41
CA LEU A 35 70.90 -18.84 14.36
C LEU A 35 70.62 -17.81 13.30
N ASN A 36 70.00 -18.18 12.18
CA ASN A 36 69.60 -17.29 11.13
C ASN A 36 68.13 -17.52 10.75
N VAL A 37 67.41 -16.46 10.55
CA VAL A 37 66.09 -16.45 9.89
C VAL A 37 65.99 -15.32 8.92
N GLY A 38 65.40 -15.53 7.75
CA GLY A 38 65.17 -14.49 6.75
C GLY A 38 64.00 -14.85 5.85
N PHE A 39 63.21 -13.88 5.52
CA PHE A 39 62.04 -13.96 4.67
C PHE A 39 62.18 -13.04 3.48
N ASP A 40 61.84 -13.51 2.30
CA ASP A 40 61.68 -12.70 1.10
C ASP A 40 60.25 -12.19 1.08
N LEU A 41 60.07 -10.87 1.26
CA LEU A 41 58.77 -10.21 1.12
C LEU A 41 58.69 -9.58 -0.26
N GLU A 42 57.56 -9.80 -0.96
CA GLU A 42 57.33 -9.28 -2.31
C GLU A 42 56.06 -8.41 -2.35
N LEU A 43 56.21 -7.19 -2.81
CA LEU A 43 55.07 -6.30 -3.11
C LEU A 43 54.70 -6.41 -4.57
N THR A 44 53.47 -6.77 -4.85
CA THR A 44 52.91 -6.87 -6.23
C THR A 44 51.66 -5.97 -6.36
N ASN A 45 51.33 -5.61 -7.60
CA ASN A 45 50.18 -4.75 -7.98
C ASN A 45 50.23 -3.30 -7.47
N ALA A 46 51.32 -2.83 -6.85
CA ALA A 46 51.49 -1.42 -6.51
C ALA A 46 51.77 -0.59 -7.77
N LEU A 47 51.06 0.52 -7.94
CA LEU A 47 51.10 1.36 -9.17
C LEU A 47 52.27 2.36 -9.19
N GLY A 48 52.77 2.75 -8.04
CA GLY A 48 53.74 3.86 -7.88
C GLY A 48 55.20 3.55 -8.31
N GLY A 49 55.60 2.28 -8.41
CA GLY A 49 56.97 1.86 -8.70
C GLY A 49 57.96 2.15 -7.57
N GLU A 50 57.48 2.39 -6.40
CA GLU A 50 58.21 2.52 -5.14
C GLU A 50 58.59 1.13 -4.60
N GLY A 51 59.49 1.09 -3.61
CA GLY A 51 59.93 -0.14 -3.02
C GLY A 51 59.04 -0.58 -1.87
N LEU A 52 59.10 -1.88 -1.51
CA LEU A 52 58.33 -2.41 -0.38
C LEU A 52 58.63 -1.66 0.94
N GLN A 53 59.86 -1.17 1.11
CA GLN A 53 60.27 -0.41 2.29
C GLN A 53 59.65 1.01 2.42
N ASP A 54 58.98 1.47 1.38
CA ASP A 54 58.24 2.73 1.41
C ASP A 54 56.84 2.52 1.99
N TYR A 55 56.43 1.25 2.14
CA TYR A 55 55.07 0.87 2.52
C TYR A 55 54.98 -0.04 3.75
N ILE A 56 56.10 -0.66 4.17
CA ILE A 56 56.14 -1.44 5.42
C ILE A 56 57.39 -1.06 6.24
N ASP A 57 57.23 -1.13 7.56
CA ASP A 57 58.29 -0.92 8.52
C ASP A 57 58.23 -1.95 9.64
N ASN A 58 59.18 -1.91 10.57
CA ASN A 58 59.22 -2.74 11.77
C ASN A 58 58.95 -4.25 11.50
N VAL A 59 59.56 -4.78 10.44
CA VAL A 59 59.40 -6.22 10.15
C VAL A 59 60.03 -7.02 11.26
N GLU A 60 59.23 -7.79 11.96
CA GLU A 60 59.67 -8.63 13.07
C GLU A 60 59.12 -10.05 13.00
N PHE A 61 59.71 -10.96 13.73
CA PHE A 61 59.10 -12.23 14.01
C PHE A 61 59.04 -12.54 15.50
N GLU A 62 57.97 -13.20 15.90
CA GLU A 62 57.80 -13.67 17.27
C GLU A 62 58.11 -15.18 17.35
N ALA A 63 59.01 -15.56 18.26
CA ALA A 63 59.26 -16.95 18.58
C ALA A 63 59.32 -17.17 20.10
N ASN A 64 58.65 -18.20 20.62
CA ASN A 64 58.61 -18.50 22.07
C ASN A 64 58.17 -17.32 22.96
N GLY A 65 57.37 -16.36 22.43
CA GLY A 65 56.90 -15.17 23.14
C GLY A 65 57.93 -14.02 23.21
N THR A 66 58.93 -14.05 22.34
CA THR A 66 59.91 -12.96 22.20
C THR A 66 59.92 -12.50 20.75
N SER A 67 59.84 -11.18 20.54
CA SER A 67 59.95 -10.55 19.21
C SER A 67 61.41 -10.26 18.87
N TYR A 68 61.75 -10.44 17.62
CA TYR A 68 63.05 -10.19 17.02
C TYR A 68 62.87 -9.36 15.76
N GLU A 69 63.55 -8.23 15.69
CA GLU A 69 63.53 -7.34 14.53
C GLU A 69 64.36 -7.94 13.39
N LEU A 70 63.90 -7.77 12.14
CA LEU A 70 64.58 -8.24 10.94
C LEU A 70 65.12 -7.04 10.15
N ASP A 71 66.40 -7.12 9.79
CA ASP A 71 67.05 -6.11 8.96
C ASP A 71 66.78 -6.33 7.49
N ALA A 72 66.44 -5.26 6.76
CA ALA A 72 66.22 -5.29 5.32
C ALA A 72 67.55 -5.41 4.55
N ASP A 73 67.68 -6.42 3.67
CA ASP A 73 68.78 -6.57 2.73
C ASP A 73 68.30 -6.33 1.29
N GLY A 74 68.42 -5.09 0.83
CA GLY A 74 68.04 -4.70 -0.51
C GLY A 74 66.98 -3.58 -0.52
N THR A 75 66.61 -3.16 -1.72
CA THR A 75 65.58 -2.20 -1.99
C THR A 75 64.80 -2.61 -3.23
N GLY A 76 63.54 -2.29 -3.29
CA GLY A 76 62.65 -2.60 -4.44
C GLY A 76 61.42 -3.35 -4.03
N THR A 77 60.76 -3.99 -4.96
CA THR A 77 59.48 -4.70 -4.72
C THR A 77 59.71 -6.06 -4.05
N ILE A 78 60.92 -6.62 -4.10
CA ILE A 78 61.28 -7.84 -3.36
C ILE A 78 62.45 -7.47 -2.44
N VAL A 79 62.29 -7.71 -1.17
CA VAL A 79 63.28 -7.39 -0.14
C VAL A 79 63.41 -8.59 0.80
N ASN A 80 64.67 -9.00 1.07
CA ASN A 80 64.94 -10.00 2.08
C ASN A 80 65.08 -9.29 3.45
N TYR A 81 64.28 -9.73 4.41
CA TYR A 81 64.33 -9.28 5.81
C TYR A 81 64.91 -10.41 6.65
N SER A 82 66.06 -10.17 7.28
CA SER A 82 66.79 -11.27 7.97
C SER A 82 67.52 -10.81 9.23
N ASP A 83 67.69 -11.72 10.15
CA ASP A 83 68.62 -11.62 11.27
C ASP A 83 69.52 -12.86 11.31
N THR A 84 70.82 -12.64 11.49
CA THR A 84 71.89 -13.67 11.43
C THR A 84 72.68 -13.87 12.73
N ASP A 85 72.25 -13.29 13.82
CA ASP A 85 72.91 -13.40 15.13
C ASP A 85 71.87 -13.78 16.23
N LEU A 86 71.08 -14.81 15.91
CA LEU A 86 70.05 -15.32 16.79
C LEU A 86 70.56 -16.46 17.67
N ASP A 87 70.03 -16.58 18.87
CA ASP A 87 70.27 -17.69 19.80
C ASP A 87 68.92 -18.25 20.26
N ILE A 88 68.09 -18.72 19.31
CA ILE A 88 66.71 -19.15 19.62
C ILE A 88 66.67 -20.68 19.79
N VAL A 89 66.36 -21.11 20.98
CA VAL A 89 66.21 -22.53 21.28
C VAL A 89 64.90 -23.08 20.67
N LEU A 90 65.03 -24.06 19.82
CA LEU A 90 63.92 -24.85 19.25
C LEU A 90 63.80 -26.17 20.04
N PRO A 91 62.90 -26.26 21.03
CA PRO A 91 62.72 -27.45 21.82
C PRO A 91 62.16 -28.61 20.94
N GLN A 92 62.31 -29.84 21.44
CA GLN A 92 61.63 -30.97 20.82
C GLN A 92 60.11 -30.72 20.71
N GLY A 93 59.54 -30.97 19.55
CA GLY A 93 58.14 -30.76 19.27
C GLY A 93 57.92 -29.60 18.33
N THR A 94 56.92 -28.79 18.58
CA THR A 94 56.47 -27.72 17.67
C THR A 94 56.82 -26.34 18.23
N THR A 95 57.45 -25.51 17.41
CA THR A 95 57.62 -24.06 17.60
C THR A 95 56.94 -23.34 16.46
N ILE A 96 56.21 -22.29 16.74
CA ILE A 96 55.60 -21.38 15.75
C ILE A 96 56.36 -20.08 15.77
N ILE A 97 56.77 -19.62 14.59
CA ILE A 97 57.29 -18.30 14.32
C ILE A 97 56.22 -17.52 13.63
N THR A 98 55.81 -16.36 14.18
CA THR A 98 54.83 -15.48 13.54
C THR A 98 55.59 -14.26 13.00
N VAL A 99 55.42 -13.96 11.70
CA VAL A 99 56.05 -12.81 11.04
C VAL A 99 55.04 -11.69 10.96
N ARG A 100 55.47 -10.48 11.37
CA ARG A 100 54.68 -9.29 11.42
C ARG A 100 55.42 -8.12 10.77
N ALA A 101 54.64 -7.11 10.36
CA ALA A 101 55.17 -5.83 9.91
C ALA A 101 54.16 -4.75 10.26
N ASP A 102 54.63 -3.51 10.33
CA ASP A 102 53.78 -2.36 10.32
C ASP A 102 53.55 -1.93 8.87
N THR A 103 52.30 -1.68 8.51
CA THR A 103 51.95 -1.09 7.19
C THR A 103 51.97 0.41 7.31
N LEU A 104 52.49 1.12 6.31
CA LEU A 104 52.57 2.55 6.26
C LEU A 104 51.49 3.15 5.37
N GLU A 105 51.22 4.45 5.50
CA GLU A 105 50.33 5.22 4.64
C GLU A 105 50.80 5.16 3.17
N GLY A 106 49.84 5.07 2.23
CA GLY A 106 50.09 5.07 0.78
C GLY A 106 50.17 3.71 0.13
N LEU A 107 49.94 2.63 0.87
CA LEU A 107 49.70 1.30 0.28
C LEU A 107 48.41 1.34 -0.56
N GLU A 108 48.52 1.06 -1.86
CA GLU A 108 47.38 1.13 -2.77
C GLU A 108 46.43 -0.07 -2.57
N GLU A 109 45.12 0.17 -2.71
CA GLU A 109 44.10 -0.87 -2.71
C GLU A 109 44.39 -1.94 -3.77
N GLY A 110 44.27 -3.20 -3.40
CA GLY A 110 44.58 -4.35 -4.24
C GLY A 110 46.08 -4.65 -4.41
N ALA A 111 46.97 -3.89 -3.75
CA ALA A 111 48.37 -4.28 -3.59
C ALA A 111 48.46 -5.57 -2.76
N LYS A 112 49.44 -6.39 -3.05
CA LYS A 112 49.62 -7.68 -2.36
C LYS A 112 51.01 -7.82 -1.81
N ILE A 113 51.12 -8.27 -0.56
CA ILE A 113 52.37 -8.59 0.08
C ILE A 113 52.42 -10.13 0.24
N SER A 114 53.34 -10.78 -0.44
CA SER A 114 53.64 -12.20 -0.26
C SER A 114 54.92 -12.43 0.51
N MET A 115 55.00 -13.55 1.16
CA MET A 115 56.16 -13.98 1.95
C MET A 115 56.66 -15.33 1.49
N ASP A 116 57.97 -15.43 1.29
CA ASP A 116 58.64 -16.69 1.01
C ASP A 116 59.78 -16.94 1.99
N LEU A 117 60.01 -18.18 2.32
CA LEU A 117 61.17 -18.62 3.12
C LEU A 117 61.97 -19.67 2.34
N THR A 118 63.20 -19.35 1.97
CA THR A 118 64.14 -20.29 1.41
C THR A 118 64.96 -20.94 2.52
N VAL A 119 64.95 -22.26 2.60
CA VAL A 119 65.69 -23.02 3.62
C VAL A 119 67.12 -23.26 3.15
N ASP A 120 67.98 -22.31 3.46
CA ASP A 120 69.41 -22.35 3.23
C ASP A 120 70.19 -21.69 4.39
N ASN A 121 71.51 -21.65 4.31
CA ASN A 121 72.33 -21.12 5.40
C ASN A 121 72.20 -19.59 5.61
N ALA A 122 71.70 -18.89 4.63
CA ALA A 122 71.46 -17.44 4.73
C ALA A 122 70.15 -17.12 5.42
N ASN A 123 69.09 -17.86 5.03
CA ASN A 123 67.72 -17.55 5.43
C ASN A 123 67.12 -18.47 6.50
N PHE A 124 67.69 -19.64 6.72
CA PHE A 124 67.25 -20.57 7.76
C PHE A 124 68.36 -21.49 8.22
N TYR A 125 69.11 -21.08 9.21
CA TYR A 125 70.26 -21.80 9.71
C TYR A 125 70.04 -22.31 11.13
N VAL A 126 70.18 -23.63 11.32
CA VAL A 126 69.92 -24.34 12.58
C VAL A 126 71.11 -25.22 12.93
N GLU A 127 71.53 -25.20 14.19
CA GLU A 127 72.55 -26.07 14.73
C GLU A 127 72.05 -26.95 15.89
N GLU A 128 72.79 -28.05 16.17
CA GLU A 128 72.57 -28.84 17.37
C GLU A 128 73.18 -28.11 18.57
N THR A 129 72.43 -27.96 19.65
CA THR A 129 72.87 -27.17 20.83
C THR A 129 74.04 -27.80 21.61
N GLU A 130 74.33 -29.08 21.41
CA GLU A 130 75.40 -29.75 22.19
C GLU A 130 76.75 -29.81 21.45
N ASP A 131 76.73 -29.84 20.13
CA ASP A 131 77.95 -30.09 19.34
C ASP A 131 78.24 -29.01 18.29
N ASP A 132 77.46 -27.95 18.22
CA ASP A 132 77.54 -26.87 17.22
C ASP A 132 77.60 -27.39 15.77
N VAL A 133 76.86 -28.45 15.50
CA VAL A 133 76.77 -29.08 14.17
C VAL A 133 75.54 -28.63 13.43
N GLN A 134 75.76 -28.15 12.21
CA GLN A 134 74.67 -27.74 11.33
C GLN A 134 73.68 -28.91 11.08
N VAL A 135 72.38 -28.57 11.20
CA VAL A 135 71.29 -29.50 10.79
C VAL A 135 71.12 -29.43 9.27
N THR A 136 71.46 -30.44 8.56
CA THR A 136 71.41 -30.49 7.07
C THR A 136 70.14 -31.15 6.52
N GLU A 137 69.37 -31.84 7.36
CA GLU A 137 68.15 -32.55 6.95
C GLU A 137 66.89 -31.69 7.35
N ILE A 138 66.69 -30.59 6.67
CA ILE A 138 65.51 -29.74 6.83
C ILE A 138 64.60 -29.90 5.61
N SER A 139 63.32 -30.02 5.82
CA SER A 139 62.31 -30.22 4.77
C SER A 139 61.02 -29.52 5.13
N PRO A 140 60.38 -28.80 4.18
CA PRO A 140 60.78 -28.62 2.78
C PRO A 140 61.95 -27.63 2.63
N SER A 141 62.50 -27.51 1.41
CA SER A 141 63.61 -26.61 1.10
C SER A 141 63.15 -25.14 0.85
N ALA A 142 61.86 -24.91 0.74
CA ALA A 142 61.26 -23.61 0.62
C ALA A 142 59.81 -23.65 1.10
N LEU A 143 59.31 -22.53 1.60
CA LEU A 143 57.93 -22.30 1.97
C LEU A 143 57.46 -21.05 1.25
N SER A 144 56.28 -21.10 0.68
CA SER A 144 55.56 -19.93 0.13
C SER A 144 54.24 -19.80 0.88
N PHE A 145 53.86 -18.59 1.12
CA PHE A 145 52.64 -18.21 1.83
C PHE A 145 51.67 -17.53 0.88
N ASP A 146 50.39 -17.64 1.16
CA ASP A 146 49.39 -16.88 0.41
C ASP A 146 49.60 -15.37 0.66
N ALA A 147 49.45 -14.59 -0.37
CA ALA A 147 49.66 -13.16 -0.28
C ALA A 147 48.48 -12.49 0.46
N VAL A 148 48.79 -11.56 1.34
CA VAL A 148 47.79 -10.68 1.94
C VAL A 148 47.50 -9.52 1.00
N GLU A 149 46.25 -9.15 0.84
CA GLU A 149 45.78 -8.08 -0.06
C GLU A 149 45.46 -6.81 0.74
N VAL A 150 45.88 -5.68 0.24
CA VAL A 150 45.59 -4.38 0.88
C VAL A 150 44.16 -3.97 0.52
N ILE A 151 43.37 -3.71 1.53
CA ILE A 151 42.03 -3.18 1.39
C ILE A 151 41.95 -1.81 2.09
N HIS A 152 41.20 -0.89 1.48
CA HIS A 152 40.94 0.42 2.08
C HIS A 152 39.54 0.46 2.68
N SER A 153 39.39 1.29 3.69
CA SER A 153 38.06 1.64 4.17
C SER A 153 37.34 2.43 3.09
N ALA A 154 36.18 1.93 2.69
CA ALA A 154 35.34 2.55 1.68
C ALA A 154 33.88 2.34 2.02
N ALA A 155 33.02 3.16 1.42
CA ALA A 155 31.59 3.00 1.52
C ALA A 155 30.91 3.20 0.15
N THR A 156 29.71 2.65 0.02
CA THR A 156 28.87 2.83 -1.16
C THR A 156 27.59 3.51 -0.75
N ILE A 157 27.11 4.46 -1.55
CA ILE A 157 25.79 5.07 -1.37
C ILE A 157 24.87 4.60 -2.50
N SER A 158 23.64 4.28 -2.16
CA SER A 158 22.59 3.97 -3.11
C SER A 158 21.30 4.72 -2.77
N ASP A 159 20.57 5.16 -3.80
CA ASP A 159 19.29 5.84 -3.63
C ASP A 159 18.12 4.87 -3.71
N GLU A 160 17.07 5.13 -2.93
CA GLU A 160 15.78 4.49 -3.12
C GLU A 160 14.87 5.33 -4.03
N THR A 161 14.27 4.68 -5.03
CA THR A 161 13.33 5.35 -5.92
C THR A 161 12.02 5.64 -5.19
N LEU A 162 11.80 6.90 -4.84
CA LEU A 162 10.56 7.38 -4.23
C LEU A 162 9.59 7.88 -5.30
N ALA A 163 8.28 7.60 -5.12
CA ALA A 163 7.24 8.14 -6.00
C ALA A 163 6.97 9.62 -5.70
N ASN A 164 6.77 10.45 -6.73
CA ASN A 164 6.34 11.83 -6.58
C ASN A 164 5.04 11.91 -5.79
N VAL A 165 4.90 12.91 -4.93
CA VAL A 165 3.76 13.08 -4.04
C VAL A 165 3.19 14.50 -4.14
N LYS A 166 1.89 14.59 -3.94
CA LYS A 166 1.20 15.87 -3.76
C LYS A 166 0.72 15.96 -2.32
N VAL A 167 1.00 17.05 -1.67
CA VAL A 167 0.67 17.31 -0.27
C VAL A 167 0.02 18.67 -0.12
N VAL A 168 -0.63 18.91 0.99
CA VAL A 168 -1.12 20.25 1.32
C VAL A 168 -0.04 21.06 2.03
N LYS A 169 -0.18 22.37 2.02
CA LYS A 169 0.62 23.25 2.89
C LYS A 169 0.47 22.82 4.36
N TRP A 170 1.51 23.08 5.17
CA TRP A 170 1.62 22.61 6.56
C TRP A 170 1.84 21.10 6.75
N ALA A 171 2.04 20.34 5.72
CA ALA A 171 2.36 18.92 5.86
C ALA A 171 3.72 18.76 6.56
N THR A 172 3.80 17.80 7.50
CA THR A 172 4.99 17.55 8.32
C THR A 172 5.63 16.22 7.95
N ASP A 173 6.93 16.11 8.22
CA ASP A 173 7.71 14.87 8.09
C ASP A 173 7.57 14.16 6.73
N LEU A 174 7.43 14.94 5.65
CA LEU A 174 7.33 14.42 4.29
C LEU A 174 8.68 13.84 3.87
N VAL A 175 8.73 12.55 3.62
CA VAL A 175 9.96 11.93 3.11
C VAL A 175 10.33 12.56 1.77
N ALA A 176 11.42 13.30 1.75
CA ALA A 176 11.92 13.97 0.55
C ALA A 176 13.02 13.16 -0.15
N LEU A 177 13.90 12.53 0.61
CA LEU A 177 15.03 11.76 0.12
C LEU A 177 15.23 10.53 1.01
N GLN A 178 15.56 9.40 0.41
CA GLN A 178 15.96 8.19 1.13
C GLN A 178 17.13 7.54 0.41
N PHE A 179 18.13 7.14 1.16
CA PHE A 179 19.34 6.52 0.65
C PHE A 179 19.95 5.57 1.67
N ASP A 180 20.73 4.63 1.17
CA ASP A 180 21.47 3.68 1.97
C ASP A 180 22.96 3.95 1.86
N ILE A 181 23.68 3.80 2.96
CA ILE A 181 25.14 3.77 3.01
C ILE A 181 25.57 2.39 3.48
N GLU A 182 26.37 1.72 2.68
CA GLU A 182 26.97 0.41 2.97
C GLU A 182 28.46 0.57 3.22
N ALA A 183 28.93 0.21 4.41
CA ALA A 183 30.36 0.14 4.72
C ALA A 183 30.95 -1.13 4.11
N TRP A 184 32.17 -1.02 3.52
CA TRP A 184 32.88 -2.18 3.02
C TRP A 184 33.49 -3.00 4.17
N ASN A 185 34.04 -4.15 3.84
CA ASN A 185 34.54 -5.14 4.79
C ASN A 185 35.81 -4.72 5.57
N ALA A 186 36.48 -3.63 5.16
CA ALA A 186 37.76 -3.26 5.75
C ALA A 186 37.64 -2.77 7.21
N SER A 187 36.65 -1.90 7.48
CA SER A 187 36.38 -1.39 8.83
C SER A 187 34.95 -0.88 8.96
N TYR A 188 34.53 -0.56 10.18
CA TYR A 188 33.37 0.30 10.33
C TYR A 188 33.70 1.71 9.80
N VAL A 189 32.67 2.40 9.37
CA VAL A 189 32.76 3.82 9.01
C VAL A 189 31.89 4.65 9.95
N VAL A 190 32.34 5.84 10.26
CA VAL A 190 31.60 6.82 11.07
C VAL A 190 31.16 7.94 10.15
N ILE A 191 29.89 8.32 10.24
CA ILE A 191 29.34 9.46 9.53
C ILE A 191 29.29 10.64 10.49
N ASP A 192 29.98 11.73 10.15
CA ASP A 192 30.02 12.95 10.94
C ASP A 192 29.10 14.04 10.43
N GLU A 193 28.93 14.12 9.11
CA GLU A 193 28.19 15.19 8.46
C GLU A 193 27.50 14.67 7.19
N ILE A 194 26.28 15.12 6.97
CA ILE A 194 25.53 14.93 5.72
C ILE A 194 25.00 16.29 5.27
N ASN A 195 25.37 16.71 4.06
CA ASN A 195 24.89 17.94 3.44
C ASN A 195 23.86 17.62 2.37
N VAL A 196 22.68 18.22 2.46
CA VAL A 196 21.58 18.04 1.51
C VAL A 196 21.23 19.38 0.87
N HIS A 197 21.15 19.41 -0.45
CA HIS A 197 20.71 20.58 -1.20
C HIS A 197 19.21 20.55 -1.46
N LEU A 198 18.54 21.65 -1.19
CA LEU A 198 17.10 21.84 -1.37
C LEU A 198 16.80 22.88 -2.44
N GLU A 199 15.76 22.63 -3.21
CA GLU A 199 15.17 23.60 -4.14
C GLU A 199 13.66 23.65 -3.98
N SER A 200 13.08 24.83 -4.15
CA SER A 200 11.65 25.04 -4.31
C SER A 200 11.36 25.57 -5.71
N SER A 201 10.70 24.77 -6.55
CA SER A 201 10.44 25.04 -7.97
C SER A 201 11.70 25.40 -8.78
N GLY A 202 12.81 24.70 -8.50
CA GLY A 202 14.10 24.91 -9.15
C GLY A 202 14.82 26.21 -8.71
N SER A 203 14.54 26.69 -7.52
CA SER A 203 15.13 27.91 -6.93
C SER A 203 15.47 27.67 -5.46
N THR A 204 16.55 28.28 -5.01
CA THR A 204 16.95 28.31 -3.60
C THR A 204 16.55 29.64 -2.91
N VAL A 205 15.84 30.51 -3.64
CA VAL A 205 15.40 31.80 -3.12
C VAL A 205 14.13 31.61 -2.30
N ASP A 206 14.12 32.19 -1.09
CA ASP A 206 13.00 32.21 -0.16
C ASP A 206 12.58 30.78 0.30
N LEU A 207 13.55 29.85 0.46
CA LEU A 207 13.29 28.50 1.00
C LEU A 207 12.69 28.53 2.41
N ASP A 208 13.06 29.52 3.22
CA ASP A 208 12.51 29.76 4.56
C ASP A 208 11.03 30.19 4.55
N ASP A 209 10.52 30.68 3.43
CA ASP A 209 9.10 30.97 3.20
C ASP A 209 8.31 29.74 2.73
N ASP A 210 8.99 28.69 2.25
CA ASP A 210 8.39 27.48 1.70
C ASP A 210 8.53 26.27 2.65
N ILE A 211 9.64 26.21 3.41
CA ILE A 211 10.03 25.09 4.26
C ILE A 211 10.06 25.54 5.73
N ALA A 212 9.34 24.85 6.58
CA ALA A 212 9.34 25.08 8.02
C ALA A 212 10.53 24.39 8.70
N GLU A 213 10.79 23.15 8.34
CA GLU A 213 11.82 22.31 8.96
C GLU A 213 12.29 21.23 8.00
N VAL A 214 13.56 20.86 8.12
CA VAL A 214 14.14 19.68 7.47
C VAL A 214 14.73 18.79 8.56
N ALA A 215 14.49 17.49 8.49
CA ALA A 215 14.99 16.56 9.50
C ALA A 215 15.64 15.33 8.86
N LEU A 216 16.65 14.80 9.54
CA LEU A 216 17.38 13.59 9.17
C LEU A 216 17.08 12.48 10.17
N TYR A 217 16.75 11.29 9.66
CA TYR A 217 16.45 10.10 10.45
C TYR A 217 17.30 8.91 10.01
N GLN A 218 17.57 7.99 10.96
CA GLN A 218 18.17 6.69 10.70
C GLN A 218 17.11 5.60 10.70
N GLY A 219 17.02 4.81 9.63
CA GLY A 219 16.15 3.64 9.50
C GLY A 219 14.67 3.96 9.25
N SER A 220 14.02 4.78 10.07
CA SER A 220 12.61 5.12 9.89
C SER A 220 12.25 6.48 10.50
N VAL A 221 11.22 7.12 9.97
CA VAL A 221 10.71 8.40 10.49
C VAL A 221 10.03 8.17 11.83
N SER A 222 10.74 8.48 12.90
CA SER A 222 10.24 8.41 14.28
C SER A 222 11.10 9.27 15.19
N GLU A 223 10.55 9.75 16.29
CA GLU A 223 11.27 10.59 17.26
C GLU A 223 12.52 9.88 17.85
N SER A 224 12.50 8.56 17.98
CA SER A 224 13.65 7.78 18.48
C SER A 224 14.79 7.65 17.48
N ASN A 225 14.53 7.85 16.20
CA ASN A 225 15.46 7.69 15.09
C ASN A 225 15.89 9.03 14.49
N LEU A 226 15.42 10.12 15.08
CA LEU A 226 15.79 11.46 14.66
C LEU A 226 17.25 11.72 15.01
N LEU A 227 18.04 12.11 14.01
CA LEU A 227 19.45 12.46 14.17
C LEU A 227 19.63 13.96 14.36
N ASP A 228 19.05 14.75 13.45
CA ASP A 228 19.15 16.20 13.51
C ASP A 228 17.94 16.88 12.83
N LYS A 229 17.71 18.14 13.18
CA LYS A 229 16.67 19.01 12.65
C LYS A 229 17.17 20.41 12.38
N VAL A 230 16.92 20.89 11.17
CA VAL A 230 17.26 22.23 10.71
C VAL A 230 16.00 23.02 10.38
N ALA A 231 15.78 24.13 11.06
CA ALA A 231 14.67 25.03 10.75
C ALA A 231 14.85 25.68 9.37
N GLY A 232 13.79 25.90 8.61
CA GLY A 232 13.81 26.52 7.28
C GLY A 232 14.61 27.82 7.23
N SER A 233 14.48 28.66 8.26
CA SER A 233 15.26 29.90 8.40
C SER A 233 16.79 29.73 8.58
N LYS A 234 17.26 28.50 8.66
CA LYS A 234 18.68 28.13 8.75
C LYS A 234 19.24 27.54 7.47
N ILE A 235 18.38 27.22 6.51
CA ILE A 235 18.82 26.77 5.18
C ILE A 235 19.72 27.85 4.58
N SER A 236 20.83 27.46 3.99
CA SER A 236 21.76 28.40 3.38
C SER A 236 21.11 29.11 2.17
N ALA A 237 21.60 30.29 1.80
CA ALA A 237 21.14 30.97 0.58
C ALA A 237 21.47 30.18 -0.71
N ALA A 238 22.34 29.18 -0.63
CA ALA A 238 22.62 28.25 -1.72
C ALA A 238 21.62 27.07 -1.75
N GLY A 239 20.81 26.90 -0.72
CA GLY A 239 19.88 25.77 -0.57
C GLY A 239 20.43 24.62 0.25
N ASP A 240 21.63 24.75 0.82
CA ASP A 240 22.28 23.67 1.54
C ASP A 240 21.77 23.58 2.98
N VAL A 241 21.57 22.38 3.44
CA VAL A 241 21.22 21.99 4.80
C VAL A 241 22.30 21.07 5.30
N ASP A 242 23.04 21.55 6.28
CA ASP A 242 24.11 20.81 6.92
C ASP A 242 23.52 20.11 8.17
N PHE A 243 23.57 18.78 8.17
CA PHE A 243 23.31 17.95 9.33
C PHE A 243 24.65 17.55 9.93
N ASP A 244 24.94 18.00 11.12
CA ASP A 244 26.22 17.83 11.79
C ASP A 244 26.06 17.35 13.24
N TRP A 245 27.19 17.01 13.90
CA TRP A 245 27.24 16.61 15.31
C TRP A 245 26.61 15.26 15.65
N PHE A 246 26.67 14.31 14.75
CA PHE A 246 26.31 12.91 15.05
C PHE A 246 27.48 11.99 14.70
N ASP A 247 27.72 11.00 15.53
CA ASP A 247 28.73 9.95 15.30
C ASP A 247 28.00 8.65 15.03
N ILE A 248 27.66 8.36 13.76
CA ILE A 248 26.94 7.14 13.40
C ILE A 248 27.91 6.12 12.86
N GLU A 249 28.13 5.07 13.63
CA GLU A 249 28.96 3.95 13.24
C GLU A 249 28.15 2.97 12.39
N ILE A 250 28.64 2.68 11.18
CA ILE A 250 28.18 1.62 10.31
C ILE A 250 29.23 0.50 10.35
N ALA A 251 28.87 -0.64 10.91
CA ALA A 251 29.80 -1.76 11.02
C ALA A 251 30.25 -2.24 9.63
N ALA A 252 31.43 -2.86 9.55
CA ALA A 252 31.89 -3.48 8.31
C ALA A 252 30.84 -4.44 7.75
N ASP A 253 30.66 -4.45 6.44
CA ASP A 253 29.63 -5.21 5.69
C ASP A 253 28.17 -4.87 6.09
N ALA A 254 27.93 -3.79 6.80
CA ALA A 254 26.60 -3.38 7.18
C ALA A 254 26.08 -2.23 6.31
N THR A 255 24.76 -2.16 6.18
CA THR A 255 24.05 -1.09 5.47
C THR A 255 23.14 -0.36 6.45
N GLU A 256 23.18 0.97 6.41
CA GLU A 256 22.26 1.83 7.17
C GLU A 256 21.47 2.73 6.23
N THR A 257 20.17 2.84 6.51
CA THR A 257 19.24 3.68 5.74
C THR A 257 19.10 5.05 6.38
N PHE A 258 19.14 6.10 5.57
CA PHE A 258 18.93 7.49 5.98
C PHE A 258 17.75 8.09 5.26
N ILE A 259 16.94 8.85 5.98
CA ILE A 259 15.73 9.47 5.47
C ILE A 259 15.74 10.96 5.80
N VAL A 260 15.65 11.79 4.75
CA VAL A 260 15.47 13.23 4.88
C VAL A 260 14.00 13.57 4.72
N THR A 261 13.44 14.26 5.70
CA THR A 261 12.07 14.76 5.62
C THR A 261 12.04 16.27 5.53
N VAL A 262 10.98 16.78 4.93
CA VAL A 262 10.69 18.22 4.81
C VAL A 262 9.31 18.48 5.37
N SER A 263 9.19 19.52 6.21
CA SER A 263 7.90 20.06 6.66
C SER A 263 7.65 21.39 5.96
N THR A 264 6.46 21.58 5.41
CA THR A 264 6.10 22.82 4.69
C THR A 264 5.53 23.87 5.62
N VAL A 265 5.59 25.13 5.21
CA VAL A 265 4.97 26.25 5.97
C VAL A 265 3.48 26.35 5.69
N ASP A 266 2.75 27.02 6.60
CA ASP A 266 1.33 27.36 6.42
C ASP A 266 1.15 28.74 5.76
N THR A 267 1.64 28.89 4.58
CA THR A 267 1.45 30.12 3.81
C THR A 267 1.00 29.81 2.39
N THR A 268 0.23 30.71 1.78
CA THR A 268 -0.15 30.57 0.37
C THR A 268 1.03 30.74 -0.59
N ALA A 269 2.17 31.20 -0.10
CA ALA A 269 3.38 31.37 -0.90
C ALA A 269 3.97 30.02 -1.38
N VAL A 270 3.78 28.94 -0.60
CA VAL A 270 4.27 27.61 -0.93
C VAL A 270 3.36 26.83 -1.89
N VAL A 271 2.12 27.28 -2.11
CA VAL A 271 1.16 26.61 -2.99
C VAL A 271 1.66 26.57 -4.43
N ASP A 272 1.48 25.43 -5.09
CA ASP A 272 1.97 25.12 -6.43
C ASP A 272 3.52 25.06 -6.56
N LYS A 273 4.25 25.12 -5.45
CA LYS A 273 5.70 24.89 -5.44
C LYS A 273 5.99 23.39 -5.54
N VAL A 274 7.15 23.09 -6.12
CA VAL A 274 7.70 21.73 -6.17
C VAL A 274 8.99 21.75 -5.36
N ILE A 275 9.00 21.06 -4.23
CA ILE A 275 10.18 20.91 -3.36
C ILE A 275 10.93 19.66 -3.78
N THR A 276 12.24 19.78 -3.92
CA THR A 276 13.16 18.67 -4.19
C THR A 276 14.36 18.72 -3.26
N ALA A 277 14.87 17.56 -2.89
CA ALA A 277 16.09 17.41 -2.13
C ALA A 277 17.09 16.57 -2.93
N VAL A 278 18.38 16.86 -2.84
CA VAL A 278 19.41 16.13 -3.58
C VAL A 278 20.74 16.16 -2.83
N ILE A 279 21.50 15.09 -2.88
CA ILE A 279 22.92 15.07 -2.57
C ILE A 279 23.64 15.10 -3.90
N PHE A 280 24.25 16.24 -4.26
CA PHE A 280 24.81 16.43 -5.58
C PHE A 280 26.11 15.65 -5.80
N ASN A 281 26.96 15.65 -4.81
CA ASN A 281 28.25 15.00 -4.85
C ASN A 281 28.49 14.25 -3.53
N PRO A 282 28.01 12.99 -3.43
CA PRO A 282 28.08 12.23 -2.19
C PRO A 282 29.47 12.22 -1.52
N SER A 283 30.54 12.17 -2.31
CA SER A 283 31.90 12.16 -1.79
C SER A 283 32.38 13.48 -1.18
N LEU A 284 31.63 14.58 -1.36
CA LEU A 284 31.91 15.88 -0.75
C LEU A 284 30.82 16.29 0.24
N ASP A 285 29.61 15.79 0.03
CA ASP A 285 28.43 16.16 0.80
C ASP A 285 28.20 15.23 2.00
N ILE A 286 28.92 14.11 2.08
CA ILE A 286 28.90 13.18 3.21
C ILE A 286 30.33 12.98 3.70
N MET A 287 30.56 13.32 4.96
CA MET A 287 31.85 13.12 5.62
C MET A 287 31.85 11.77 6.33
N LEU A 288 32.77 10.91 5.90
CA LEU A 288 32.99 9.60 6.48
C LEU A 288 34.42 9.51 7.01
N GLU A 289 34.56 8.92 8.18
CA GLU A 289 35.84 8.57 8.77
C GLU A 289 35.84 7.07 9.14
N ASP A 290 37.01 6.46 9.20
CA ASP A 290 37.15 5.07 9.66
C ASP A 290 37.50 5.01 11.16
N ASP A 291 37.88 3.83 11.64
CA ASP A 291 38.25 3.60 13.03
C ASP A 291 39.54 4.30 13.48
N GLU A 292 40.27 4.90 12.56
CA GLU A 292 41.51 5.68 12.81
C GLU A 292 41.32 7.17 12.57
N TRP A 293 40.12 7.61 12.25
CA TRP A 293 39.75 9.00 11.90
C TRP A 293 40.31 9.47 10.55
N ASP A 294 40.62 8.49 9.67
CA ASP A 294 40.98 8.78 8.30
C ASP A 294 39.76 8.94 7.42
N SER A 295 39.83 9.88 6.48
CA SER A 295 38.70 10.12 5.55
C SER A 295 38.43 8.94 4.66
N VAL A 296 37.21 8.43 4.67
CA VAL A 296 36.75 7.32 3.85
C VAL A 296 36.13 7.80 2.55
N SER A 297 36.54 7.21 1.44
CA SER A 297 35.99 7.55 0.13
C SER A 297 34.65 6.87 -0.14
N LEU A 298 33.64 7.65 -0.58
CA LEU A 298 32.45 7.10 -1.20
C LEU A 298 32.72 6.76 -2.67
N THR A 299 32.42 5.55 -3.07
CA THR A 299 32.71 5.06 -4.43
C THR A 299 31.72 5.56 -5.48
N GLU A 300 30.51 5.97 -5.07
CA GLU A 300 29.49 6.48 -5.98
C GLU A 300 29.61 8.01 -6.13
N THR A 301 29.68 8.46 -7.38
CA THR A 301 29.80 9.90 -7.73
C THR A 301 28.54 10.50 -8.32
N ASN A 302 27.50 9.69 -8.55
CA ASN A 302 26.24 10.17 -9.10
C ASN A 302 25.41 10.88 -8.04
N PRO A 303 24.69 11.94 -8.42
CA PRO A 303 23.76 12.58 -7.51
C PRO A 303 22.69 11.60 -7.00
N VAL A 304 22.39 11.65 -5.71
CA VAL A 304 21.27 10.95 -5.09
C VAL A 304 20.04 11.84 -5.19
N TRP A 305 19.06 11.40 -5.99
CA TRP A 305 17.90 12.20 -6.33
C TRP A 305 16.70 11.90 -5.43
N ALA A 306 15.99 12.96 -5.09
CA ALA A 306 14.73 12.93 -4.38
C ALA A 306 13.54 12.76 -5.31
N LYS A 307 12.39 12.46 -4.70
CA LYS A 307 11.09 12.65 -5.33
C LYS A 307 10.71 14.12 -5.38
N GLU A 308 9.78 14.45 -6.27
CA GLU A 308 9.14 15.77 -6.30
C GLU A 308 7.96 15.81 -5.32
N ILE A 309 7.98 16.79 -4.41
CA ILE A 309 6.88 17.08 -3.50
C ILE A 309 6.18 18.33 -4.03
N THR A 310 4.97 18.17 -4.58
CA THR A 310 4.14 19.29 -5.04
C THR A 310 3.23 19.74 -3.89
N VAL A 311 3.32 21.00 -3.48
CA VAL A 311 2.51 21.56 -2.42
C VAL A 311 1.22 22.14 -2.97
N LEU A 312 0.09 21.74 -2.41
CA LEU A 312 -1.24 22.22 -2.76
C LEU A 312 -1.81 23.09 -1.63
N ASP A 313 -2.79 23.92 -1.94
CA ASP A 313 -3.43 24.79 -0.93
C ASP A 313 -4.21 23.97 0.09
N PHE A 314 -4.96 22.97 -0.40
CA PHE A 314 -5.76 22.06 0.43
C PHE A 314 -5.94 20.72 -0.30
N GLY A 315 -6.35 19.70 0.45
CA GLY A 315 -6.76 18.41 -0.08
C GLY A 315 -8.07 18.49 -0.89
N LYS A 316 -8.50 17.36 -1.45
CA LYS A 316 -9.79 17.21 -2.12
C LYS A 316 -10.51 15.99 -1.59
N LEU A 317 -11.73 16.17 -1.10
CA LEU A 317 -12.64 15.05 -0.86
C LEU A 317 -13.45 14.81 -2.15
N VAL A 318 -13.16 13.70 -2.80
CA VAL A 318 -13.76 13.29 -4.07
C VAL A 318 -14.83 12.25 -3.79
N LEU A 319 -16.06 12.54 -4.20
CA LEU A 319 -17.18 11.62 -4.15
C LEU A 319 -17.56 11.23 -5.59
N THR A 320 -17.23 10.01 -5.98
CA THR A 320 -17.43 9.54 -7.35
C THR A 320 -18.56 8.52 -7.42
N TRP A 321 -19.48 8.72 -8.35
CA TRP A 321 -20.52 7.73 -8.62
C TRP A 321 -19.93 6.48 -9.22
N ASP A 322 -20.13 5.36 -8.56
CA ASP A 322 -19.89 4.06 -9.16
C ASP A 322 -21.07 3.69 -10.08
N VAL A 323 -20.85 3.86 -11.38
CA VAL A 323 -21.86 3.54 -12.40
C VAL A 323 -22.02 2.04 -12.63
N ASP A 324 -21.05 1.23 -12.15
CA ASP A 324 -21.07 -0.22 -12.28
C ASP A 324 -21.62 -0.91 -11.01
N ASN A 325 -21.91 -0.12 -9.96
CA ASN A 325 -22.44 -0.66 -8.71
C ASN A 325 -23.92 -1.05 -8.90
N THR A 326 -24.20 -2.33 -8.69
CA THR A 326 -25.55 -2.90 -8.80
C THR A 326 -26.52 -2.33 -7.74
N ASP A 327 -26.00 -1.74 -6.66
CA ASP A 327 -26.82 -1.07 -5.64
C ASP A 327 -27.44 0.24 -6.15
N ASN A 328 -26.92 0.77 -7.27
CA ASN A 328 -27.43 1.94 -7.96
C ASN A 328 -28.28 1.57 -9.20
N GLU A 329 -28.83 0.35 -9.28
CA GLU A 329 -29.68 -0.05 -10.38
C GLU A 329 -31.07 0.66 -10.39
N ASP A 330 -31.60 0.84 -11.59
CA ASP A 330 -32.92 1.46 -11.82
C ASP A 330 -34.05 0.78 -11.04
N SER A 331 -34.83 1.57 -10.36
CA SER A 331 -36.07 1.26 -9.63
C SER A 331 -36.21 -0.15 -9.02
N LYS A 332 -36.07 -0.22 -7.71
CA LYS A 332 -36.33 -1.41 -6.89
C LYS A 332 -37.68 -1.31 -6.17
N VAL A 333 -38.32 -2.45 -5.94
CA VAL A 333 -39.53 -2.55 -5.11
C VAL A 333 -39.11 -3.19 -3.77
N VAL A 334 -39.37 -2.49 -2.69
CA VAL A 334 -39.00 -2.86 -1.31
C VAL A 334 -40.27 -3.08 -0.49
N LEU A 335 -40.30 -4.14 0.30
CA LEU A 335 -41.38 -4.40 1.23
C LEU A 335 -41.29 -3.47 2.44
N ALA A 336 -42.39 -2.87 2.84
CA ALA A 336 -42.45 -2.06 4.06
C ALA A 336 -42.01 -2.91 5.26
N GLY A 337 -41.10 -2.37 6.09
CA GLY A 337 -40.44 -3.08 7.19
C GLY A 337 -39.12 -3.77 6.82
N GLU A 338 -38.75 -3.81 5.54
CA GLU A 338 -37.44 -4.28 5.10
C GLU A 338 -36.42 -3.15 5.00
N SER A 339 -35.14 -3.54 5.06
CA SER A 339 -34.01 -2.64 4.87
C SER A 339 -33.46 -2.82 3.47
N GLU A 340 -33.08 -1.73 2.82
CA GLU A 340 -32.45 -1.75 1.50
C GLU A 340 -31.36 -0.69 1.42
N ILE A 341 -30.28 -0.98 0.68
CA ILE A 341 -29.28 0.01 0.33
C ILE A 341 -29.88 0.89 -0.76
N VAL A 342 -30.11 2.15 -0.41
CA VAL A 342 -30.77 3.12 -1.30
C VAL A 342 -29.78 4.01 -2.04
N PHE A 343 -28.51 3.99 -1.64
CA PHE A 343 -27.49 4.85 -2.20
C PHE A 343 -26.11 4.27 -1.93
N SER A 344 -25.23 4.38 -2.92
CA SER A 344 -23.81 4.03 -2.82
C SER A 344 -22.97 5.00 -3.64
N ILE A 345 -21.83 5.39 -3.11
CA ILE A 345 -20.88 6.30 -3.75
C ILE A 345 -19.46 5.98 -3.28
N ASP A 346 -18.49 6.05 -4.18
CA ASP A 346 -17.09 5.98 -3.82
C ASP A 346 -16.61 7.31 -3.25
N ALA A 347 -16.01 7.27 -2.08
CA ALA A 347 -15.43 8.43 -1.40
C ALA A 347 -13.91 8.24 -1.27
N LYS A 348 -13.16 9.28 -1.61
CA LYS A 348 -11.71 9.28 -1.56
C LYS A 348 -11.18 10.65 -1.21
N ALA A 349 -10.29 10.71 -0.24
CA ALA A 349 -9.49 11.90 -0.02
C ALA A 349 -8.26 11.89 -0.94
N THR A 350 -7.83 13.05 -1.41
CA THR A 350 -6.58 13.20 -2.17
C THR A 350 -5.71 14.22 -1.49
N ASN A 351 -4.43 13.95 -1.41
CA ASN A 351 -3.37 14.74 -0.80
C ASN A 351 -3.35 14.74 0.73
N GLU A 352 -4.50 14.60 1.38
CA GLU A 352 -4.64 14.62 2.84
C GLU A 352 -5.89 13.82 3.23
N GLU A 353 -5.86 13.16 4.37
CA GLU A 353 -7.02 12.43 4.91
C GLU A 353 -8.05 13.40 5.49
N VAL A 354 -9.30 12.97 5.50
CA VAL A 354 -10.43 13.77 6.03
C VAL A 354 -11.10 12.99 7.14
N ASN A 355 -11.28 13.63 8.28
CA ASN A 355 -12.18 13.18 9.33
C ASN A 355 -13.50 13.95 9.22
N ALA A 356 -14.63 13.26 9.11
CA ALA A 356 -15.93 13.89 9.00
C ALA A 356 -16.86 13.43 10.14
N GLU A 357 -17.59 14.38 10.72
CA GLU A 357 -18.50 14.12 11.82
C GLU A 357 -19.98 14.14 11.40
N THR A 358 -20.30 14.75 10.24
CA THR A 358 -21.69 14.91 9.81
C THR A 358 -21.86 14.60 8.32
N VAL A 359 -22.84 13.75 8.01
CA VAL A 359 -23.28 13.46 6.63
C VAL A 359 -24.79 13.63 6.53
N THR A 360 -25.24 14.38 5.55
CA THR A 360 -26.65 14.62 5.28
C THR A 360 -27.04 14.14 3.89
N PHE A 361 -28.09 13.36 3.80
CA PHE A 361 -28.70 12.92 2.54
C PHE A 361 -30.02 13.66 2.32
N ALA A 362 -30.12 14.33 1.19
CA ALA A 362 -31.39 14.88 0.74
C ALA A 362 -32.18 13.78 0.02
N LEU A 363 -33.42 13.58 0.47
CA LEU A 363 -34.33 12.55 -0.04
C LEU A 363 -35.54 13.22 -0.72
N SER A 364 -36.04 12.59 -1.77
CA SER A 364 -37.29 12.92 -2.43
C SER A 364 -38.14 11.66 -2.62
N GLY A 365 -39.45 11.83 -2.57
CA GLY A 365 -40.37 10.71 -2.81
C GLY A 365 -41.76 11.20 -3.13
N THR A 366 -42.59 10.36 -3.76
CA THR A 366 -43.99 10.69 -4.10
C THR A 366 -44.93 10.00 -3.14
N LEU A 367 -45.70 10.81 -2.37
CA LEU A 367 -46.70 10.32 -1.43
C LEU A 367 -48.08 10.26 -2.09
N SER A 368 -48.88 9.26 -1.80
CA SER A 368 -50.25 9.09 -2.31
C SER A 368 -51.25 9.99 -1.57
N ASP A 369 -50.98 10.40 -0.34
CA ASP A 369 -51.82 11.23 0.52
C ASP A 369 -51.01 12.19 1.39
N THR A 370 -51.66 12.91 2.27
CA THR A 370 -51.00 13.87 3.16
C THR A 370 -50.10 13.20 4.18
N GLY A 371 -48.81 13.53 4.13
CA GLY A 371 -47.79 12.95 5.02
C GLY A 371 -46.43 13.61 4.85
N SER A 372 -45.40 12.94 5.35
CA SER A 372 -44.02 13.35 5.17
C SER A 372 -43.12 12.10 5.04
N LEU A 373 -41.89 12.27 4.56
CA LEU A 373 -40.92 11.20 4.47
C LEU A 373 -40.57 10.57 5.83
N LYS A 374 -40.79 11.29 6.93
CA LYS A 374 -40.68 10.76 8.29
C LYS A 374 -41.63 9.58 8.59
N ASN A 375 -42.72 9.49 7.83
CA ASN A 375 -43.69 8.41 7.98
C ASN A 375 -43.28 7.14 7.23
N VAL A 376 -42.19 7.18 6.50
CA VAL A 376 -41.74 6.14 5.60
C VAL A 376 -40.41 5.53 6.06
N VAL A 377 -39.57 6.36 6.67
CA VAL A 377 -38.25 5.95 7.20
C VAL A 377 -38.43 5.58 8.67
N ASP A 378 -38.12 4.35 9.04
CA ASP A 378 -38.01 3.89 10.44
C ASP A 378 -36.62 4.19 10.96
N THR A 379 -35.60 3.52 10.38
CA THR A 379 -34.20 3.71 10.73
C THR A 379 -33.34 3.77 9.48
N ALA A 380 -32.14 4.32 9.62
CA ALA A 380 -31.15 4.34 8.57
C ALA A 380 -29.76 4.01 9.12
N LYS A 381 -28.91 3.44 8.30
CA LYS A 381 -27.52 3.16 8.62
C LYS A 381 -26.62 3.71 7.55
N LEU A 382 -25.53 4.32 8.01
CA LEU A 382 -24.43 4.76 7.16
C LEU A 382 -23.29 3.74 7.28
N TYR A 383 -22.82 3.26 6.13
CA TYR A 383 -21.67 2.36 6.02
C TYR A 383 -20.51 3.09 5.36
N LEU A 384 -19.33 2.81 5.86
CA LEU A 384 -18.08 3.04 5.14
C LEU A 384 -17.49 1.65 4.85
N ASP A 385 -17.41 1.28 3.59
CA ASP A 385 -17.22 -0.10 3.14
C ASP A 385 -18.27 -1.03 3.78
N ASP A 386 -17.85 -2.10 4.46
CA ASP A 386 -18.74 -3.04 5.14
C ASP A 386 -19.00 -2.71 6.62
N THR A 387 -18.54 -1.53 7.09
CA THR A 387 -18.65 -1.14 8.49
C THR A 387 -19.74 -0.10 8.70
N VAL A 388 -20.67 -0.35 9.62
CA VAL A 388 -21.65 0.66 10.06
C VAL A 388 -20.91 1.71 10.89
N VAL A 389 -20.87 2.94 10.39
CA VAL A 389 -20.23 4.08 11.06
C VAL A 389 -21.23 4.95 11.82
N ALA A 390 -22.50 4.98 11.40
CA ALA A 390 -23.54 5.72 12.08
C ALA A 390 -24.93 5.09 11.88
N THR A 391 -25.87 5.42 12.78
CA THR A 391 -27.29 5.08 12.68
C THR A 391 -28.12 6.32 12.95
N ALA A 392 -29.22 6.47 12.22
CA ALA A 392 -30.20 7.53 12.40
C ALA A 392 -31.61 6.95 12.40
N ASP A 393 -32.57 7.69 12.92
CA ASP A 393 -33.99 7.34 12.87
C ASP A 393 -34.82 8.47 12.24
N SER A 394 -36.13 8.28 12.16
CA SER A 394 -37.02 9.29 11.59
C SER A 394 -37.03 10.63 12.35
N TRP A 395 -36.51 10.69 13.57
CA TRP A 395 -36.38 11.96 14.32
C TRP A 395 -35.20 12.79 13.84
N ASP A 396 -34.15 12.13 13.32
CA ASP A 396 -32.96 12.77 12.75
C ASP A 396 -33.24 13.30 11.31
N MET A 397 -34.45 13.10 10.83
CA MET A 397 -34.89 13.61 9.53
C MET A 397 -35.63 14.94 9.69
N VAL A 398 -35.31 15.93 8.86
CA VAL A 398 -36.09 17.14 8.65
C VAL A 398 -36.91 17.00 7.38
N ALA A 399 -38.23 16.85 7.51
CA ALA A 399 -39.11 16.67 6.34
C ALA A 399 -40.39 17.48 6.51
N SER A 400 -40.86 18.11 5.41
CA SER A 400 -42.09 18.85 5.38
C SER A 400 -43.30 17.94 5.22
N ILE A 401 -44.42 18.31 5.87
CA ILE A 401 -45.71 17.66 5.61
C ILE A 401 -46.28 18.28 4.32
N VAL A 402 -46.58 17.40 3.37
CA VAL A 402 -47.16 17.76 2.07
C VAL A 402 -48.48 17.00 1.85
N GLY A 403 -49.31 17.45 0.92
CA GLY A 403 -50.44 16.66 0.40
C GLY A 403 -49.93 15.54 -0.51
N ALA A 404 -50.84 14.82 -1.18
CA ALA A 404 -50.44 13.89 -2.24
C ALA A 404 -49.51 14.57 -3.25
N GLY A 405 -48.39 13.92 -3.59
CA GLY A 405 -47.36 14.44 -4.48
C GLY A 405 -45.97 14.38 -3.90
N THR A 406 -45.04 15.14 -4.48
CA THR A 406 -43.62 15.09 -4.11
C THR A 406 -43.35 15.63 -2.72
N ALA A 407 -42.76 14.83 -1.86
CA ALA A 407 -42.24 15.18 -0.55
C ALA A 407 -40.72 15.21 -0.60
N THR A 408 -40.12 16.09 0.18
CA THR A 408 -38.67 16.14 0.36
C THR A 408 -38.32 16.08 1.83
N GLY A 409 -37.11 15.60 2.13
CA GLY A 409 -36.57 15.55 3.48
C GLY A 409 -35.06 15.47 3.47
N GLU A 410 -34.47 15.82 4.57
CA GLU A 410 -33.02 15.69 4.83
C GLU A 410 -32.83 14.73 6.00
N LEU A 411 -32.05 13.68 5.79
CA LEU A 411 -31.66 12.70 6.80
C LEU A 411 -30.21 12.98 7.17
N THR A 412 -29.98 13.32 8.45
CA THR A 412 -28.66 13.70 8.93
C THR A 412 -28.13 12.68 9.93
N PHE A 413 -26.89 12.29 9.72
CA PHE A 413 -26.08 11.55 10.66
C PHE A 413 -25.12 12.54 11.31
N GLU A 414 -25.20 12.71 12.62
CA GLU A 414 -24.38 13.64 13.39
C GLU A 414 -23.49 12.91 14.38
N ASN A 415 -22.37 13.53 14.77
CA ASN A 415 -21.41 13.00 15.73
C ASN A 415 -20.91 11.60 15.34
N ILE A 416 -20.51 11.45 14.09
CA ILE A 416 -20.01 10.17 13.58
C ILE A 416 -18.57 9.98 14.07
N ASP A 417 -18.37 8.93 14.87
CA ASP A 417 -17.02 8.52 15.26
C ASP A 417 -16.38 7.69 14.13
N ASN A 418 -15.15 8.05 13.72
CA ASN A 418 -14.35 7.29 12.74
C ASN A 418 -14.93 7.26 11.31
N LEU A 419 -15.45 8.38 10.83
CA LEU A 419 -15.71 8.55 9.41
C LEU A 419 -14.48 9.18 8.74
N ASP A 420 -13.46 8.35 8.54
CA ASP A 420 -12.18 8.77 7.98
C ASP A 420 -12.11 8.43 6.51
N PHE A 421 -12.01 9.45 5.66
CA PHE A 421 -11.75 9.27 4.24
C PHE A 421 -10.25 9.33 3.98
N THR A 422 -9.70 8.22 3.53
CA THR A 422 -8.28 8.09 3.26
C THR A 422 -7.96 8.32 1.78
N ILE A 423 -6.67 8.24 1.43
CA ILE A 423 -6.23 8.28 0.03
C ILE A 423 -6.68 7.05 -0.79
N ASN A 424 -7.12 5.98 -0.11
CA ASN A 424 -7.75 4.83 -0.74
C ASN A 424 -9.24 5.11 -0.90
N SER A 425 -9.81 4.65 -2.02
CA SER A 425 -11.26 4.74 -2.21
C SER A 425 -11.97 3.83 -1.22
N ALA A 426 -13.01 4.36 -0.57
CA ALA A 426 -13.92 3.64 0.29
C ALA A 426 -15.36 3.84 -0.20
N GLU A 427 -16.22 2.85 -0.06
CA GLU A 427 -17.60 2.92 -0.47
C GLU A 427 -18.47 3.48 0.66
N LEU A 428 -19.12 4.63 0.43
CA LEU A 428 -20.10 5.22 1.36
C LEU A 428 -21.50 4.79 0.94
N ARG A 429 -22.21 4.03 1.80
CA ARG A 429 -23.52 3.50 1.52
C ARG A 429 -24.56 3.94 2.53
N LEU A 430 -25.77 4.20 2.04
CA LEU A 430 -26.95 4.49 2.86
C LEU A 430 -27.92 3.31 2.77
N GLU A 431 -28.17 2.64 3.89
CA GLU A 431 -29.24 1.67 4.06
C GLU A 431 -30.42 2.34 4.78
N ILE A 432 -31.62 2.17 4.24
CA ILE A 432 -32.85 2.63 4.90
C ILE A 432 -33.71 1.41 5.25
N THR A 433 -34.18 1.34 6.51
CA THR A 433 -35.28 0.48 6.93
C THR A 433 -36.57 1.25 6.77
N PHE A 434 -37.49 0.72 5.97
CA PHE A 434 -38.76 1.38 5.70
C PHE A 434 -39.76 1.08 6.82
N GLU A 435 -40.56 2.09 7.18
CA GLU A 435 -41.55 2.00 8.25
C GLU A 435 -42.71 1.08 7.85
N THR A 436 -43.07 0.15 8.72
CA THR A 436 -44.26 -0.71 8.56
C THR A 436 -45.56 0.02 8.91
N SER A 437 -45.53 0.85 9.93
CA SER A 437 -46.71 1.55 10.47
C SER A 437 -47.18 2.70 9.63
N GLY A 438 -46.32 3.25 8.73
CA GLY A 438 -46.69 4.29 7.77
C GLY A 438 -47.83 3.88 6.88
N TYR A 439 -47.91 2.58 6.62
CA TYR A 439 -48.93 1.93 5.78
C TYR A 439 -50.25 1.75 6.50
N GLU A 440 -50.23 1.26 7.73
CA GLU A 440 -51.46 0.94 8.46
C GLU A 440 -52.22 2.15 9.01
N LYS A 441 -51.44 3.19 9.46
CA LYS A 441 -52.01 4.30 10.20
C LYS A 441 -52.52 5.44 9.32
N ILE A 442 -52.01 5.54 8.08
CA ILE A 442 -52.21 6.74 7.27
C ILE A 442 -52.72 6.43 5.86
N GLY A 443 -52.67 5.17 5.38
CA GLY A 443 -53.05 4.77 4.01
C GLY A 443 -52.20 5.50 2.94
N ILE A 444 -50.97 5.83 3.28
CA ILE A 444 -50.06 6.52 2.38
C ILE A 444 -49.15 5.48 1.70
N SER A 445 -49.28 5.32 0.41
CA SER A 445 -48.26 4.69 -0.40
C SER A 445 -47.18 5.68 -0.74
N ILE A 446 -45.96 5.20 -0.84
CA ILE A 446 -44.83 5.99 -1.32
C ILE A 446 -44.24 5.33 -2.54
N SER A 447 -44.05 6.10 -3.58
CA SER A 447 -43.27 5.70 -4.74
C SER A 447 -42.11 6.64 -4.94
N ASP A 448 -41.14 6.20 -5.71
CA ASP A 448 -40.01 7.03 -6.19
C ASP A 448 -39.16 7.66 -5.08
N VAL A 449 -38.88 6.92 -4.00
CA VAL A 449 -37.88 7.39 -3.00
C VAL A 449 -36.52 7.42 -3.65
N THR A 450 -35.90 8.57 -3.65
CA THR A 450 -34.59 8.80 -4.26
C THR A 450 -33.70 9.65 -3.36
N VAL A 451 -32.39 9.44 -3.42
CA VAL A 451 -31.39 10.37 -2.86
C VAL A 451 -31.05 11.41 -3.92
N THR A 452 -31.26 12.68 -3.62
CA THR A 452 -31.01 13.77 -4.57
C THR A 452 -29.68 14.45 -4.37
N ASP A 453 -29.23 14.58 -3.13
CA ASP A 453 -27.97 15.19 -2.79
C ASP A 453 -27.33 14.49 -1.58
N VAL A 454 -26.00 14.53 -1.50
CA VAL A 454 -25.22 14.19 -0.32
C VAL A 454 -24.35 15.38 0.08
N THR A 455 -24.33 15.69 1.36
CA THR A 455 -23.53 16.77 1.94
C THR A 455 -22.68 16.21 3.07
N VAL A 456 -21.42 16.59 3.12
CA VAL A 456 -20.50 16.31 4.21
C VAL A 456 -20.17 17.63 4.88
N THR A 457 -20.44 17.74 6.17
CA THR A 457 -20.17 18.95 6.98
C THR A 457 -19.46 18.54 8.27
N ASP A 458 -18.99 19.53 9.03
CA ASP A 458 -18.18 19.29 10.21
C ASP A 458 -17.06 18.27 9.90
N ALA A 459 -16.38 18.54 8.79
CA ALA A 459 -15.30 17.71 8.29
C ALA A 459 -14.01 18.52 8.25
N GLU A 460 -12.94 17.95 8.77
CA GLU A 460 -11.64 18.60 8.85
C GLU A 460 -10.58 17.75 8.15
N TRP A 461 -9.62 18.43 7.56
CA TRP A 461 -8.40 17.80 7.03
C TRP A 461 -7.50 17.42 8.20
N VAL A 462 -7.04 16.16 8.23
CA VAL A 462 -6.32 15.60 9.38
C VAL A 462 -4.98 16.28 9.65
N ASP A 463 -4.23 16.62 8.59
CA ASP A 463 -2.89 17.20 8.72
C ASP A 463 -2.94 18.72 8.89
N SER A 464 -3.80 19.41 8.15
CA SER A 464 -3.91 20.87 8.19
C SER A 464 -4.87 21.40 9.27
N GLY A 465 -5.83 20.59 9.71
CA GLY A 465 -6.89 21.02 10.64
C GLY A 465 -7.84 22.06 10.03
N GLU A 466 -7.88 22.19 8.70
CA GLU A 466 -8.80 23.11 8.02
C GLU A 466 -10.12 22.42 7.67
N ASP A 467 -11.21 23.19 7.66
CA ASP A 467 -12.54 22.71 7.31
C ASP A 467 -12.64 22.29 5.83
N VAL A 468 -13.28 21.16 5.56
CA VAL A 468 -13.65 20.75 4.20
C VAL A 468 -14.83 21.58 3.71
N THR A 469 -14.55 22.56 2.86
CA THR A 469 -15.57 23.50 2.36
C THR A 469 -16.09 23.15 0.97
N THR A 470 -15.45 22.22 0.26
CA THR A 470 -15.76 21.90 -1.13
C THR A 470 -15.63 20.41 -1.38
N LEU A 471 -16.66 19.81 -1.97
CA LEU A 471 -16.66 18.44 -2.47
C LEU A 471 -16.34 18.43 -3.96
N TYR A 472 -15.71 17.36 -4.42
CA TYR A 472 -15.35 17.17 -5.82
C TYR A 472 -16.01 15.89 -6.34
N LYS A 473 -16.46 15.90 -7.59
CA LYS A 473 -17.12 14.73 -8.22
C LYS A 473 -16.18 13.85 -9.04
N ASP A 474 -14.99 14.31 -9.27
CA ASP A 474 -13.95 13.57 -9.99
C ASP A 474 -12.56 14.11 -9.66
N ASP A 475 -11.54 13.31 -9.95
CA ASP A 475 -10.12 13.66 -9.77
C ASP A 475 -9.67 14.84 -10.66
N SER A 476 -10.45 15.20 -11.69
CA SER A 476 -10.11 16.27 -12.62
C SER A 476 -10.29 17.68 -12.06
N GLY A 477 -10.90 17.79 -10.87
CA GLY A 477 -11.03 19.04 -10.13
C GLY A 477 -12.30 19.84 -10.48
N SER A 478 -13.35 19.18 -10.98
CA SER A 478 -14.66 19.79 -11.09
C SER A 478 -15.24 19.95 -9.69
N ALA A 479 -15.08 21.15 -9.11
CA ALA A 479 -15.62 21.48 -7.80
C ALA A 479 -17.16 21.53 -7.86
N GLU A 480 -17.80 20.83 -6.94
CA GLU A 480 -19.19 21.06 -6.59
C GLU A 480 -19.21 21.95 -5.32
N ALA A 481 -20.31 22.60 -5.03
CA ALA A 481 -20.43 23.35 -3.79
C ALA A 481 -20.45 22.39 -2.57
N ALA A 482 -20.80 22.86 -1.39
CA ALA A 482 -20.86 22.06 -0.16
C ALA A 482 -21.77 20.81 -0.23
N ALA A 483 -22.52 20.61 -1.31
CA ALA A 483 -23.33 19.42 -1.58
C ALA A 483 -23.04 18.85 -2.96
N LEU A 484 -22.93 17.54 -3.05
CA LEU A 484 -22.82 16.82 -4.31
C LEU A 484 -24.23 16.44 -4.79
N THR A 485 -24.63 16.97 -5.95
CA THR A 485 -25.92 16.61 -6.56
C THR A 485 -25.84 15.21 -7.13
N ALA A 486 -26.74 14.34 -6.70
CA ALA A 486 -26.86 12.98 -7.19
C ALA A 486 -27.27 12.97 -8.66
N THR A 487 -26.42 12.47 -9.54
CA THR A 487 -26.68 12.38 -10.97
C THR A 487 -27.34 11.06 -11.37
N GLN A 488 -27.26 10.07 -10.51
CA GLN A 488 -27.93 8.77 -10.64
C GLN A 488 -28.60 8.47 -9.30
N SER A 489 -29.90 8.46 -9.29
CA SER A 489 -30.69 8.10 -8.13
C SER A 489 -31.52 6.88 -8.47
N ASN A 490 -31.43 5.87 -7.61
CA ASN A 490 -32.36 4.76 -7.69
C ASN A 490 -33.73 5.19 -7.23
N THR A 491 -34.73 4.67 -7.87
CA THR A 491 -36.12 4.86 -7.47
C THR A 491 -36.57 3.62 -6.69
N PHE A 492 -37.02 3.83 -5.45
CA PHE A 492 -37.55 2.77 -4.60
C PHE A 492 -39.05 2.93 -4.48
N GLU A 493 -39.78 1.88 -4.81
CA GLU A 493 -41.20 1.79 -4.55
C GLU A 493 -41.42 0.93 -3.31
N VAL A 494 -41.97 1.50 -2.26
CA VAL A 494 -42.25 0.78 -1.01
C VAL A 494 -43.66 0.25 -1.04
N VAL A 495 -43.82 -1.07 -0.95
CA VAL A 495 -45.10 -1.77 -1.03
C VAL A 495 -45.42 -2.51 0.29
N PRO A 496 -46.68 -2.59 0.69
CA PRO A 496 -47.07 -3.32 1.88
C PRO A 496 -47.10 -4.82 1.69
N VAL A 497 -47.29 -5.27 0.44
CA VAL A 497 -47.28 -6.65 0.05
C VAL A 497 -46.54 -6.78 -1.26
N LYS A 498 -45.53 -7.62 -1.27
CA LYS A 498 -44.72 -7.88 -2.46
C LYS A 498 -45.26 -9.12 -3.17
N VAL A 499 -45.53 -8.98 -4.45
CA VAL A 499 -45.99 -10.10 -5.31
C VAL A 499 -44.97 -10.29 -6.42
N VAL A 500 -44.30 -11.40 -6.44
CA VAL A 500 -43.31 -11.74 -7.48
C VAL A 500 -43.61 -13.09 -8.13
N ALA A 501 -43.28 -13.25 -9.39
CA ALA A 501 -43.31 -14.58 -10.01
C ALA A 501 -42.22 -15.45 -9.34
N SER A 502 -42.62 -16.63 -8.89
CA SER A 502 -41.73 -17.59 -8.22
C SER A 502 -41.74 -18.93 -8.95
N GLY A 503 -40.65 -19.68 -8.76
CA GLY A 503 -40.53 -21.03 -9.33
C GLY A 503 -40.15 -21.07 -10.81
N THR A 504 -40.19 -22.27 -11.38
CA THR A 504 -39.97 -22.48 -12.81
C THR A 504 -41.30 -22.27 -13.53
N ASN A 505 -41.42 -21.11 -14.20
CA ASN A 505 -42.54 -20.85 -15.10
C ASN A 505 -42.24 -21.59 -16.41
N GLU A 506 -42.83 -22.75 -16.62
CA GLU A 506 -42.60 -23.58 -17.78
C GLU A 506 -43.91 -23.82 -18.55
N PHE A 507 -43.82 -23.90 -19.88
CA PHE A 507 -44.92 -24.44 -20.65
C PHE A 507 -45.05 -25.93 -20.36
N ALA A 508 -46.29 -26.39 -20.25
CA ALA A 508 -46.56 -27.81 -20.14
C ALA A 508 -46.07 -28.55 -21.38
N THR A 509 -45.82 -29.85 -21.26
CA THR A 509 -45.31 -30.70 -22.34
C THR A 509 -46.22 -30.80 -23.57
N ASP A 510 -47.48 -30.33 -23.47
CA ASP A 510 -48.44 -30.24 -24.57
C ASP A 510 -48.42 -28.89 -25.30
N ASP A 511 -47.52 -27.95 -24.86
CA ASP A 511 -47.33 -26.62 -25.41
C ASP A 511 -48.62 -25.77 -25.48
N THR A 512 -49.63 -26.08 -24.67
CA THR A 512 -50.92 -25.38 -24.67
C THR A 512 -51.21 -24.62 -23.40
N THR A 513 -50.41 -24.80 -22.37
CA THR A 513 -50.54 -24.14 -21.08
C THR A 513 -49.18 -23.72 -20.52
N ALA A 514 -49.14 -22.61 -19.86
CA ALA A 514 -47.99 -22.18 -19.02
C ALA A 514 -48.45 -22.07 -17.57
N SER A 515 -47.52 -22.32 -16.65
CA SER A 515 -47.77 -22.16 -15.23
C SER A 515 -47.03 -20.93 -14.71
N ILE A 516 -47.73 -20.04 -14.03
CA ILE A 516 -47.18 -18.89 -13.32
C ILE A 516 -47.49 -19.09 -11.84
N THR A 517 -46.46 -19.05 -11.03
CA THR A 517 -46.59 -19.13 -9.57
C THR A 517 -46.20 -17.80 -8.97
N PHE A 518 -47.00 -17.29 -8.07
CA PHE A 518 -46.67 -16.07 -7.35
C PHE A 518 -46.18 -16.41 -5.95
N ALA A 519 -45.12 -15.72 -5.53
CA ALA A 519 -44.78 -15.58 -4.13
C ALA A 519 -45.38 -14.25 -3.63
N VAL A 520 -46.15 -14.34 -2.56
CA VAL A 520 -46.75 -13.18 -1.91
C VAL A 520 -46.10 -13.06 -0.54
N ASP A 521 -45.53 -11.92 -0.29
CA ASP A 521 -44.88 -11.62 0.98
C ASP A 521 -45.46 -10.31 1.54
N SER A 522 -46.07 -10.36 2.72
CA SER A 522 -46.54 -9.20 3.48
C SER A 522 -45.58 -8.82 4.61
N GLY A 523 -44.52 -9.58 4.79
CA GLY A 523 -43.59 -9.37 5.91
C GLY A 523 -44.33 -9.37 7.25
N ASN A 524 -44.22 -8.29 7.99
CA ASN A 524 -44.92 -8.04 9.25
C ASN A 524 -46.08 -7.01 9.08
N ASN A 525 -46.45 -6.68 7.85
CA ASN A 525 -47.52 -5.72 7.59
C ASN A 525 -48.88 -6.35 7.78
N THR A 526 -49.71 -5.75 8.59
CA THR A 526 -51.03 -6.22 8.95
C THR A 526 -52.10 -5.16 8.69
N ASP A 527 -53.35 -5.59 8.56
CA ASP A 527 -54.50 -4.70 8.51
C ASP A 527 -54.83 -4.10 9.89
N ALA A 528 -55.82 -3.21 9.97
CA ALA A 528 -56.25 -2.58 11.21
C ALA A 528 -56.76 -3.56 12.28
N ASP A 529 -57.08 -4.76 11.89
CA ASP A 529 -57.57 -5.85 12.75
C ASP A 529 -56.43 -6.82 13.14
N GLY A 530 -55.19 -6.57 12.63
CA GLY A 530 -54.00 -7.36 12.92
C GLY A 530 -53.89 -8.66 12.09
N ASN A 531 -54.56 -8.76 10.98
CA ASN A 531 -54.37 -9.85 10.02
C ASN A 531 -53.33 -9.45 8.98
N ASP A 532 -52.62 -10.45 8.44
CA ASP A 532 -51.70 -10.25 7.34
C ASP A 532 -52.43 -9.61 6.15
N LEU A 533 -51.78 -8.59 5.57
CA LEU A 533 -52.30 -7.94 4.39
C LEU A 533 -52.37 -8.92 3.19
N SER A 534 -53.38 -8.79 2.35
CA SER A 534 -53.55 -9.57 1.15
C SER A 534 -53.46 -8.70 -0.10
N ALA A 535 -52.99 -9.27 -1.19
CA ALA A 535 -52.97 -8.64 -2.50
C ALA A 535 -54.13 -9.20 -3.35
N ASP A 536 -55.01 -8.34 -3.85
CA ASP A 536 -56.11 -8.72 -4.72
C ASP A 536 -55.74 -8.44 -6.19
N LEU A 537 -55.80 -9.45 -7.04
CA LEU A 537 -55.40 -9.37 -8.45
C LEU A 537 -56.28 -8.39 -9.22
N THR A 538 -55.67 -7.37 -9.81
CA THR A 538 -56.36 -6.44 -10.72
C THR A 538 -56.21 -6.84 -12.17
N ASP A 539 -54.99 -6.98 -12.64
CA ASP A 539 -54.68 -7.51 -13.96
C ASP A 539 -53.24 -8.06 -14.03
N VAL A 540 -52.94 -8.78 -15.08
CA VAL A 540 -51.59 -9.22 -15.44
C VAL A 540 -51.29 -8.69 -16.84
N VAL A 541 -50.20 -7.96 -16.98
CA VAL A 541 -49.72 -7.49 -18.28
C VAL A 541 -48.61 -8.39 -18.75
N LEU A 542 -48.82 -9.06 -19.87
CA LEU A 542 -47.85 -9.97 -20.48
C LEU A 542 -47.32 -9.38 -21.77
N HIS A 543 -46.01 -9.33 -21.93
CA HIS A 543 -45.39 -8.99 -23.20
C HIS A 543 -45.32 -10.21 -24.08
N ALA A 544 -45.95 -10.14 -25.28
CA ALA A 544 -46.07 -11.28 -26.15
C ALA A 544 -45.74 -10.95 -27.61
N GLU A 545 -44.93 -11.80 -28.22
CA GLU A 545 -44.73 -11.87 -29.66
C GLU A 545 -45.72 -12.91 -30.27
N LEU A 546 -46.52 -12.47 -31.21
CA LEU A 546 -47.63 -13.22 -31.72
C LEU A 546 -47.43 -13.69 -33.15
N ILE A 547 -47.82 -14.94 -33.41
CA ILE A 547 -47.68 -15.56 -34.72
C ILE A 547 -49.02 -15.69 -35.46
N ASN A 548 -50.18 -15.63 -34.75
CA ASN A 548 -51.53 -15.78 -35.31
C ASN A 548 -52.49 -14.65 -34.95
N SER A 549 -53.48 -14.37 -35.79
CA SER A 549 -54.25 -13.14 -35.90
C SER A 549 -55.46 -12.94 -35.00
N THR A 550 -55.88 -13.89 -34.21
CA THR A 550 -57.05 -13.75 -33.30
C THR A 550 -56.92 -14.75 -32.17
N TRP A 551 -56.84 -14.26 -30.97
CA TRP A 551 -56.56 -15.12 -29.84
C TRP A 551 -57.14 -14.57 -28.53
N SER A 552 -57.33 -15.49 -27.58
CA SER A 552 -57.69 -15.21 -26.21
C SER A 552 -56.72 -15.86 -25.27
N ILE A 553 -56.36 -15.15 -24.22
CA ILE A 553 -55.60 -15.68 -23.10
C ILE A 553 -56.50 -15.72 -21.89
N VAL A 554 -56.41 -16.83 -21.15
CA VAL A 554 -57.16 -17.02 -19.90
C VAL A 554 -56.19 -17.45 -18.82
N LEU A 555 -56.22 -16.75 -17.69
CA LEU A 555 -55.51 -17.11 -16.48
C LEU A 555 -56.50 -17.83 -15.54
N LYS A 556 -56.14 -18.99 -15.06
CA LYS A 556 -56.94 -19.81 -14.15
C LYS A 556 -56.20 -20.10 -12.87
N ASN A 557 -56.89 -20.12 -11.74
CA ASN A 557 -56.35 -20.53 -10.45
C ASN A 557 -56.16 -22.07 -10.37
N ASP A 558 -55.65 -22.55 -9.25
CA ASP A 558 -55.43 -23.95 -8.96
C ASP A 558 -56.72 -24.81 -8.95
N LYS A 559 -57.88 -24.19 -8.77
CA LYS A 559 -59.19 -24.81 -8.84
C LYS A 559 -59.72 -24.89 -10.29
N GLY A 560 -59.02 -24.32 -11.26
CA GLY A 560 -59.43 -24.23 -12.65
C GLY A 560 -60.48 -23.15 -12.96
N GLU A 561 -60.73 -22.25 -12.02
CA GLU A 561 -61.62 -21.10 -12.20
C GLU A 561 -60.88 -20.00 -12.98
N THR A 562 -61.59 -19.31 -13.89
CA THR A 562 -61.00 -18.22 -14.65
C THR A 562 -60.92 -16.98 -13.78
N VAL A 563 -59.69 -16.48 -13.55
CA VAL A 563 -59.43 -15.31 -12.71
C VAL A 563 -59.15 -14.06 -13.53
N ALA A 564 -58.52 -14.19 -14.72
CA ALA A 564 -58.31 -13.07 -15.61
C ALA A 564 -58.40 -13.47 -17.08
N THR A 565 -58.80 -12.54 -17.95
CA THR A 565 -58.91 -12.78 -19.39
C THR A 565 -58.38 -11.61 -20.21
N GLY A 566 -57.74 -11.93 -21.33
CA GLY A 566 -57.31 -10.96 -22.32
C GLY A 566 -57.60 -11.42 -23.73
N SER A 567 -57.75 -10.49 -24.66
CA SER A 567 -57.94 -10.80 -26.09
C SER A 567 -57.16 -9.81 -26.95
N VAL A 568 -56.58 -10.30 -28.03
CA VAL A 568 -55.80 -9.49 -28.96
C VAL A 568 -56.14 -9.77 -30.40
N VAL A 569 -56.06 -8.74 -31.22
CA VAL A 569 -56.45 -8.76 -32.65
C VAL A 569 -55.27 -8.36 -33.55
N SER A 570 -54.05 -8.38 -33.07
CA SER A 570 -52.90 -7.86 -33.80
C SER A 570 -51.72 -8.84 -33.83
N LEU A 571 -50.97 -8.85 -34.93
CA LEU A 571 -49.80 -9.71 -35.19
C LEU A 571 -48.50 -8.98 -34.89
N VAL A 572 -48.43 -8.15 -33.88
CA VAL A 572 -47.22 -7.40 -33.51
C VAL A 572 -46.83 -7.73 -32.08
N ASP A 573 -45.58 -7.56 -31.84
CA ASP A 573 -45.00 -7.55 -30.52
C ASP A 573 -45.68 -6.48 -29.66
N GLN A 574 -46.31 -6.86 -28.53
CA GLN A 574 -47.13 -5.96 -27.73
C GLN A 574 -47.41 -6.48 -26.33
N ASP A 575 -47.78 -5.55 -25.46
CA ASP A 575 -48.29 -5.84 -24.13
C ASP A 575 -49.78 -6.27 -24.21
N VAL A 576 -50.10 -7.32 -23.51
CA VAL A 576 -51.44 -7.87 -23.41
C VAL A 576 -51.92 -7.83 -21.98
N THR A 577 -52.94 -7.06 -21.72
CA THR A 577 -53.52 -6.97 -20.39
C THR A 577 -54.58 -8.06 -20.18
N LEU A 578 -54.38 -8.89 -19.18
CA LEU A 578 -55.34 -9.88 -18.68
C LEU A 578 -56.08 -9.26 -17.51
N THR A 579 -57.29 -8.76 -17.76
CA THR A 579 -58.10 -8.10 -16.74
C THR A 579 -58.77 -9.14 -15.83
N SER A 580 -58.74 -8.93 -14.54
CA SER A 580 -59.44 -9.77 -13.56
C SER A 580 -60.93 -9.79 -13.82
N VAL A 581 -61.50 -10.99 -13.78
CA VAL A 581 -62.96 -11.22 -13.95
C VAL A 581 -63.67 -11.44 -12.61
N ALA A 582 -62.89 -11.70 -11.57
CA ALA A 582 -63.34 -11.82 -10.18
C ALA A 582 -62.21 -11.33 -9.26
N TRP A 583 -62.56 -10.60 -8.23
CA TRP A 583 -61.59 -10.23 -7.16
C TRP A 583 -61.11 -11.52 -6.48
N GLU A 584 -59.87 -11.80 -6.65
CA GLU A 584 -59.21 -12.96 -6.08
C GLU A 584 -57.94 -12.54 -5.37
N SER A 585 -57.88 -12.86 -4.09
CA SER A 585 -56.65 -12.64 -3.33
C SER A 585 -55.57 -13.62 -3.79
N ILE A 586 -54.42 -13.09 -4.15
CA ILE A 586 -53.25 -13.87 -4.56
C ILE A 586 -52.68 -14.54 -3.31
N SER A 587 -52.57 -15.89 -3.34
CA SER A 587 -51.95 -16.66 -2.25
C SER A 587 -50.51 -17.04 -2.61
N SER A 588 -49.62 -16.95 -1.65
CA SER A 588 -48.22 -17.35 -1.85
C SER A 588 -48.12 -18.83 -2.22
N GLY A 589 -47.38 -19.11 -3.32
CA GLY A 589 -47.22 -20.46 -3.82
C GLY A 589 -48.41 -21.00 -4.65
N GLU A 590 -49.47 -20.22 -4.85
CA GLU A 590 -50.57 -20.61 -5.74
C GLU A 590 -50.12 -20.65 -7.19
N VAL A 591 -50.49 -21.72 -7.91
CA VAL A 591 -50.11 -21.93 -9.30
C VAL A 591 -51.25 -21.49 -10.20
N TYR A 592 -50.99 -20.45 -10.96
CA TYR A 592 -51.93 -20.00 -12.01
C TYR A 592 -51.57 -20.61 -13.35
N THR A 593 -52.58 -21.10 -14.05
CA THR A 593 -52.42 -21.70 -15.38
C THR A 593 -52.83 -20.71 -16.46
N LEU A 594 -51.87 -20.31 -17.28
CA LEU A 594 -52.07 -19.51 -18.48
C LEU A 594 -52.46 -20.43 -19.63
N THR A 595 -53.60 -20.19 -20.26
CA THR A 595 -54.06 -20.91 -21.42
C THR A 595 -54.31 -19.95 -22.57
N THR A 596 -53.79 -20.28 -23.76
CA THR A 596 -54.02 -19.48 -24.97
C THR A 596 -54.40 -20.36 -26.13
N ASN A 597 -55.10 -19.80 -27.10
CA ASN A 597 -55.47 -20.47 -28.34
C ASN A 597 -54.65 -20.04 -29.56
N ALA A 598 -53.53 -19.37 -29.32
CA ALA A 598 -52.63 -18.86 -30.35
C ALA A 598 -51.18 -19.27 -30.10
N GLU A 599 -50.41 -19.28 -31.17
CA GLU A 599 -48.96 -19.42 -31.08
C GLU A 599 -48.34 -18.07 -30.64
N ALA A 600 -47.65 -18.06 -29.53
CA ALA A 600 -47.07 -16.85 -28.93
C ALA A 600 -45.81 -17.16 -28.14
N THR A 601 -44.88 -16.21 -28.09
CA THR A 601 -43.74 -16.21 -27.19
C THR A 601 -44.00 -15.12 -26.12
N PHE A 602 -43.81 -15.46 -24.86
CA PHE A 602 -43.96 -14.54 -23.74
C PHE A 602 -42.62 -14.22 -23.12
N GLU A 603 -42.39 -12.95 -22.82
CA GLU A 603 -41.14 -12.43 -22.20
C GLU A 603 -41.41 -11.92 -20.78
N LEU A 604 -41.21 -12.77 -19.77
CA LEU A 604 -41.53 -12.46 -18.37
C LEU A 604 -40.77 -11.23 -17.81
N ASN A 605 -39.58 -10.94 -18.28
CA ASN A 605 -38.81 -9.79 -17.83
C ASN A 605 -39.44 -8.43 -18.21
N LYS A 606 -40.44 -8.45 -19.10
CA LYS A 606 -41.23 -7.30 -19.51
C LYS A 606 -42.66 -7.33 -18.96
N ASP A 607 -42.98 -8.37 -18.21
CA ASP A 607 -44.33 -8.60 -17.71
C ASP A 607 -44.54 -7.95 -16.35
N TRP A 608 -45.80 -7.61 -16.06
CA TRP A 608 -46.22 -6.93 -14.84
C TRP A 608 -47.45 -7.61 -14.22
N VAL A 609 -47.52 -7.59 -12.87
CA VAL A 609 -48.74 -7.92 -12.14
C VAL A 609 -49.23 -6.63 -11.45
N ASN A 610 -50.49 -6.31 -11.65
CA ASN A 610 -51.20 -5.24 -10.99
C ASN A 610 -52.14 -5.81 -9.95
N TYR A 611 -52.11 -5.30 -8.76
CA TYR A 611 -52.92 -5.76 -7.63
C TYR A 611 -53.31 -4.59 -6.75
N GLU A 612 -54.31 -4.79 -5.89
CA GLU A 612 -54.71 -3.82 -4.88
C GLU A 612 -54.47 -4.39 -3.48
N VAL A 613 -54.05 -3.52 -2.59
CA VAL A 613 -53.99 -3.78 -1.14
C VAL A 613 -54.87 -2.72 -0.47
N ASP A 614 -55.91 -3.12 0.21
CA ASP A 614 -56.88 -2.16 0.81
C ASP A 614 -57.40 -1.07 -0.15
N THR A 615 -57.64 -1.44 -1.41
CA THR A 615 -58.08 -0.53 -2.49
C THR A 615 -57.02 0.42 -3.04
N VAL A 616 -55.76 0.28 -2.61
CA VAL A 616 -54.62 1.05 -3.19
C VAL A 616 -53.96 0.18 -4.26
N PRO A 617 -53.85 0.68 -5.50
CA PRO A 617 -53.27 -0.08 -6.59
C PRO A 617 -51.74 -0.12 -6.54
N TYR A 618 -51.15 -1.25 -6.86
CA TYR A 618 -49.74 -1.49 -7.01
C TYR A 618 -49.43 -2.18 -8.32
N SER A 619 -48.22 -1.95 -8.83
CA SER A 619 -47.74 -2.61 -10.05
C SER A 619 -46.33 -3.13 -9.80
N MET A 620 -46.12 -4.42 -10.01
CA MET A 620 -44.84 -5.04 -9.87
C MET A 620 -44.42 -5.74 -11.15
N LYS A 621 -43.14 -5.53 -11.51
CA LYS A 621 -42.50 -6.27 -12.59
C LYS A 621 -42.33 -7.73 -12.19
N LEU A 622 -42.78 -8.64 -13.05
CA LEU A 622 -42.55 -10.05 -12.82
C LEU A 622 -41.07 -10.38 -13.04
N GLN A 623 -40.42 -10.91 -12.00
CA GLN A 623 -39.07 -11.41 -12.10
C GLN A 623 -39.11 -12.89 -12.51
N GLY A 624 -38.37 -13.25 -13.56
CA GLY A 624 -38.33 -14.63 -14.04
C GLY A 624 -37.32 -14.80 -15.18
N PRO A 625 -37.17 -16.01 -15.75
CA PRO A 625 -36.33 -16.20 -16.92
C PRO A 625 -36.81 -15.30 -18.06
N GLU A 626 -35.88 -14.78 -18.85
CA GLU A 626 -36.15 -13.80 -19.93
C GLU A 626 -37.23 -14.25 -20.92
N THR A 627 -37.48 -15.56 -21.06
CA THR A 627 -38.44 -16.09 -21.98
C THR A 627 -39.16 -17.30 -21.39
N LEU A 628 -40.50 -17.33 -21.38
CA LEU A 628 -41.31 -18.51 -21.02
C LEU A 628 -41.30 -19.61 -22.09
N GLY A 629 -40.60 -19.39 -23.21
CA GLY A 629 -40.59 -20.31 -24.33
C GLY A 629 -41.65 -19.99 -25.41
N THR A 630 -41.58 -20.71 -26.50
CA THR A 630 -42.53 -20.55 -27.62
C THR A 630 -43.71 -21.49 -27.42
N TYR A 631 -44.88 -20.93 -27.28
CA TYR A 631 -46.12 -21.65 -27.26
C TYR A 631 -46.52 -22.02 -28.70
N ALA A 632 -46.65 -23.29 -29.00
CA ALA A 632 -47.14 -23.76 -30.30
C ALA A 632 -48.58 -24.25 -30.19
N SER A 633 -49.53 -23.59 -30.86
CA SER A 633 -50.89 -24.08 -30.88
C SER A 633 -50.96 -25.45 -31.60
N SER A 634 -51.41 -26.48 -30.93
CA SER A 634 -51.80 -27.74 -31.60
C SER A 634 -53.02 -27.47 -32.40
N ASN A 635 -52.95 -27.45 -33.75
CA ASN A 635 -54.11 -27.54 -34.63
C ASN A 635 -54.80 -28.88 -34.51
#